data_e79f46a8a86ca662ac7f2c1f8fe24d3c
#
_entry.id   e79f46a8a86ca662ac7f2c1f8fe24d3c
#
_cell.length_a   1.000
_cell.length_b   1.000
_cell.length_c   1.000
_cell.angle_alpha   90.00
_cell.angle_beta   90.00
_cell.angle_gamma   90.00
#
_symmetry.space_group_name_H-M   'P 1'
#
loop_
_entity.id
_entity.type
_entity.pdbx_description
1 polymer ?
#
loop_
_entity_poly.entity_id
_entity_poly.type
_entity_poly.pdbx_seq_one_letter_code
_entity_poly.pdbx_strand_id
1 'polypeptide(L)'
;MPTYQHKETRKRFFFIHVPRTAGRFLQENIKQNGFEPEQKIWKTIDGVETTHLHRELYEKHLDVEDIPHISVVRDPLERYMSLKSYNCHPKGWFRPQVDYITDKTHIWHFENGFGNDFSDWLGSILKMKFNVRKLNSNYIYNELGQSLTLDYMDSDYKKHEKTVEDEKYVRNFYKLDYLRWSRYN
;
A
#
# COMPACT_ATOMS: atom_id res chain seq x y z
N MET A 1 0.78 7.50 -4.78
CA MET A 1 -0.46 7.44 -3.99
C MET A 1 -1.57 8.11 -4.78
N PRO A 2 -2.48 7.37 -5.36
CA PRO A 2 -3.56 7.99 -6.10
C PRO A 2 -4.72 8.39 -5.18
N THR A 3 -5.32 9.53 -5.48
CA THR A 3 -6.70 9.80 -5.10
C THR A 3 -7.58 9.02 -6.05
N TYR A 4 -8.56 8.35 -5.52
CA TYR A 4 -9.53 7.58 -6.30
C TYR A 4 -10.89 8.26 -6.27
N GLN A 5 -11.58 8.25 -7.42
CA GLN A 5 -12.94 8.72 -7.53
C GLN A 5 -13.85 7.64 -8.12
N HIS A 6 -15.00 7.41 -7.50
CA HIS A 6 -15.99 6.47 -8.03
C HIS A 6 -16.71 7.10 -9.24
N LYS A 7 -16.79 6.33 -10.34
CA LYS A 7 -17.34 6.79 -11.63
C LYS A 7 -18.73 7.37 -11.54
N GLU A 8 -19.63 6.70 -10.82
CA GLU A 8 -21.04 7.06 -10.74
C GLU A 8 -21.36 8.00 -9.57
N THR A 9 -20.90 7.65 -8.36
CA THR A 9 -21.27 8.38 -7.14
C THR A 9 -20.39 9.58 -6.85
N ARG A 10 -19.29 9.73 -7.57
CA ARG A 10 -18.29 10.80 -7.42
C ARG A 10 -17.63 10.80 -6.03
N LYS A 11 -17.83 9.79 -5.21
CA LYS A 11 -17.13 9.63 -3.92
C LYS A 11 -15.65 9.51 -4.12
N ARG A 12 -14.87 10.15 -3.27
CA ARG A 12 -13.42 10.23 -3.34
C ARG A 12 -12.78 9.70 -2.07
N PHE A 13 -11.58 9.16 -2.20
CA PHE A 13 -10.70 8.85 -1.08
C PHE A 13 -9.24 8.85 -1.53
N PHE A 14 -8.35 9.04 -0.59
CA PHE A 14 -6.90 9.00 -0.82
C PHE A 14 -6.33 7.68 -0.29
N PHE A 15 -5.74 6.89 -1.18
CA PHE A 15 -5.10 5.63 -0.82
C PHE A 15 -3.61 5.83 -0.57
N ILE A 16 -3.23 5.84 0.69
CA ILE A 16 -1.84 5.93 1.14
C ILE A 16 -1.18 4.55 0.96
N HIS A 17 -0.47 4.39 -0.15
CA HIS A 17 0.17 3.13 -0.49
C HIS A 17 1.56 3.01 0.13
N VAL A 18 1.63 2.43 1.30
CA VAL A 18 2.90 2.01 1.91
C VAL A 18 3.47 0.83 1.10
N PRO A 19 4.75 0.85 0.68
CA PRO A 19 5.33 -0.26 -0.06
C PRO A 19 5.26 -1.59 0.71
N ARG A 20 4.92 -2.68 0.02
CA ARG A 20 4.85 -4.06 0.54
C ARG A 20 3.72 -4.34 1.54
N THR A 21 2.62 -3.61 1.43
CA THR A 21 1.40 -3.82 2.22
C THR A 21 0.18 -4.18 1.35
N ALA A 22 0.37 -4.99 0.33
CA ALA A 22 -0.66 -5.44 -0.64
C ALA A 22 -1.22 -4.36 -1.57
N GLY A 23 -0.49 -3.27 -1.83
CA GLY A 23 -1.01 -2.14 -2.61
C GLY A 23 -1.53 -2.50 -4.00
N ARG A 24 -0.87 -3.40 -4.76
CA ARG A 24 -1.34 -3.84 -6.08
C ARG A 24 -2.67 -4.59 -6.01
N PHE A 25 -2.80 -5.50 -5.06
CA PHE A 25 -4.05 -6.20 -4.80
C PHE A 25 -5.18 -5.22 -4.51
N LEU A 26 -4.91 -4.22 -3.68
CA LEU A 26 -5.89 -3.20 -3.32
C LEU A 26 -6.24 -2.30 -4.49
N GLN A 27 -5.26 -1.82 -5.26
CA GLN A 27 -5.50 -1.02 -6.46
C GLN A 27 -6.42 -1.72 -7.45
N GLU A 28 -6.22 -2.99 -7.68
CA GLU A 28 -7.07 -3.77 -8.59
C GLU A 28 -8.50 -3.92 -8.03
N ASN A 29 -8.64 -4.25 -6.75
CA ASN A 29 -9.96 -4.32 -6.11
C ASN A 29 -10.68 -2.96 -6.10
N ILE A 30 -9.97 -1.86 -5.88
CA ILE A 30 -10.49 -0.50 -5.94
C ILE A 30 -11.06 -0.22 -7.33
N LYS A 31 -10.32 -0.55 -8.40
CA LYS A 31 -10.78 -0.40 -9.79
C LYS A 31 -12.02 -1.26 -10.08
N GLN A 32 -12.04 -2.52 -9.62
CA GLN A 32 -13.17 -3.44 -9.82
C GLN A 32 -14.44 -2.99 -9.08
N ASN A 33 -14.32 -2.15 -8.08
CA ASN A 33 -15.44 -1.49 -7.39
C ASN A 33 -15.81 -0.13 -8.00
N GLY A 34 -15.39 0.16 -9.22
CA GLY A 34 -15.81 1.33 -9.98
C GLY A 34 -15.04 2.62 -9.67
N PHE A 35 -13.92 2.54 -8.97
CA PHE A 35 -13.06 3.69 -8.72
C PHE A 35 -11.95 3.80 -9.77
N GLU A 36 -11.64 5.03 -10.15
CA GLU A 36 -10.52 5.37 -11.03
C GLU A 36 -9.54 6.32 -10.34
N PRO A 37 -8.24 6.17 -10.59
CA PRO A 37 -7.26 7.11 -10.07
C PRO A 37 -7.39 8.46 -10.77
N GLU A 38 -7.41 9.55 -10.01
CA GLU A 38 -7.44 10.92 -10.55
C GLU A 38 -6.07 11.36 -11.09
N GLN A 39 -4.98 10.84 -10.50
CA GLN A 39 -3.63 11.13 -10.95
C GLN A 39 -3.06 9.98 -11.78
N LYS A 40 -2.20 10.33 -12.74
CA LYS A 40 -1.40 9.32 -13.44
C LYS A 40 -0.47 8.62 -12.44
N ILE A 41 -0.69 7.33 -12.25
CA ILE A 41 0.21 6.43 -11.56
C ILE A 41 1.53 6.41 -12.34
N TRP A 42 2.68 6.26 -11.73
CA TRP A 42 4.01 6.19 -12.36
C TRP A 42 4.65 7.52 -12.81
N LYS A 43 4.10 8.65 -12.43
CA LYS A 43 4.86 9.91 -12.46
C LYS A 43 5.76 9.99 -11.24
N THR A 44 6.78 10.83 -11.33
CA THR A 44 7.62 11.19 -10.17
C THR A 44 7.33 12.62 -9.73
N ILE A 45 7.33 12.84 -8.43
CA ILE A 45 7.33 14.16 -7.79
C ILE A 45 8.58 14.19 -6.91
N ASP A 46 9.46 15.16 -7.12
CA ASP A 46 10.73 15.29 -6.42
C ASP A 46 11.54 13.96 -6.38
N GLY A 47 11.54 13.22 -7.50
CA GLY A 47 12.26 11.95 -7.65
C GLY A 47 11.59 10.74 -7.00
N VAL A 48 10.42 10.90 -6.39
CA VAL A 48 9.64 9.82 -5.77
C VAL A 48 8.45 9.47 -6.65
N GLU A 49 8.23 8.18 -6.90
CA GLU A 49 7.05 7.70 -7.62
C GLU A 49 5.75 8.15 -6.94
N THR A 50 4.81 8.69 -7.72
CA THR A 50 3.51 9.14 -7.19
C THR A 50 2.74 8.03 -6.48
N THR A 51 3.01 6.78 -6.80
CA THR A 51 2.44 5.62 -6.11
C THR A 51 2.89 5.49 -4.65
N HIS A 52 4.08 6.01 -4.32
CA HIS A 52 4.72 5.83 -3.02
C HIS A 52 5.16 7.15 -2.36
N LEU A 53 4.40 8.22 -2.56
CA LEU A 53 4.70 9.51 -1.91
C LEU A 53 4.60 9.37 -0.39
N HIS A 54 5.62 9.80 0.33
CA HIS A 54 5.53 9.94 1.78
C HIS A 54 4.78 11.23 2.16
N ARG A 55 4.46 11.38 3.44
CA ARG A 55 3.58 12.42 3.96
C ARG A 55 3.97 13.82 3.50
N GLU A 56 5.22 14.23 3.68
CA GLU A 56 5.70 15.57 3.30
C GLU A 56 5.43 15.91 1.83
N LEU A 57 5.56 14.91 0.92
CA LEU A 57 5.34 15.13 -0.51
C LEU A 57 3.87 15.18 -0.85
N TYR A 58 3.04 14.27 -0.33
CA TYR A 58 1.64 14.31 -0.71
C TYR A 58 0.88 15.49 -0.07
N GLU A 59 1.21 15.88 1.16
CA GLU A 59 0.63 17.09 1.77
C GLU A 59 1.02 18.36 1.02
N LYS A 60 2.22 18.41 0.42
CA LYS A 60 2.70 19.55 -0.36
C LYS A 60 2.09 19.64 -1.77
N HIS A 61 1.83 18.49 -2.39
CA HIS A 61 1.55 18.44 -3.83
C HIS A 61 0.14 17.96 -4.20
N LEU A 62 -0.62 17.39 -3.26
CA LEU A 62 -1.94 16.84 -3.52
C LEU A 62 -3.00 17.51 -2.66
N ASP A 63 -4.14 17.79 -3.26
CA ASP A 63 -5.34 18.28 -2.57
C ASP A 63 -6.14 17.09 -2.02
N VAL A 64 -5.80 16.66 -0.81
CA VAL A 64 -6.37 15.47 -0.17
C VAL A 64 -6.94 15.73 1.23
N GLU A 65 -7.01 16.99 1.66
CA GLU A 65 -7.33 17.34 3.06
C GLU A 65 -8.75 16.95 3.47
N ASP A 66 -9.70 17.09 2.57
CA ASP A 66 -11.15 16.93 2.83
C ASP A 66 -11.72 15.56 2.43
N ILE A 67 -10.87 14.58 2.15
CA ILE A 67 -11.30 13.25 1.76
C ILE A 67 -10.79 12.17 2.72
N PRO A 68 -11.47 11.02 2.85
CA PRO A 68 -10.97 9.93 3.68
C PRO A 68 -9.58 9.46 3.24
N HIS A 69 -8.66 9.34 4.19
CA HIS A 69 -7.34 8.75 3.99
C HIS A 69 -7.39 7.29 4.44
N ILE A 70 -6.96 6.39 3.57
CA ILE A 70 -6.99 4.96 3.81
C ILE A 70 -5.61 4.38 3.59
N SER A 71 -5.16 3.54 4.48
CA SER A 71 -3.89 2.83 4.35
C SER A 71 -3.97 1.40 4.88
N VAL A 72 -3.06 0.58 4.40
CA VAL A 72 -2.76 -0.71 5.00
C VAL A 72 -1.36 -0.67 5.59
N VAL A 73 -1.24 -1.10 6.82
CA VAL A 73 0.05 -1.31 7.49
C VAL A 73 0.31 -2.80 7.66
N ARG A 74 1.56 -3.14 7.84
CA ARG A 74 2.02 -4.51 8.03
C ARG A 74 2.99 -4.57 9.21
N ASP A 75 3.08 -5.72 9.88
CA ASP A 75 4.14 -5.95 10.85
C ASP A 75 5.49 -5.47 10.28
N PRO A 76 6.25 -4.64 11.02
CA PRO A 76 7.46 -4.01 10.49
C PRO A 76 8.52 -5.00 10.05
N LEU A 77 8.66 -6.12 10.78
CA LEU A 77 9.65 -7.15 10.45
C LEU A 77 9.23 -7.93 9.20
N GLU A 78 7.96 -8.32 9.12
CA GLU A 78 7.42 -9.01 7.96
C GLU A 78 7.45 -8.13 6.70
N ARG A 79 7.19 -6.82 6.87
CA ARG A 79 7.32 -5.85 5.80
C ARG A 79 8.77 -5.72 5.33
N TYR A 80 9.71 -5.56 6.26
CA TYR A 80 11.15 -5.48 5.96
C TYR A 80 11.66 -6.73 5.24
N MET A 81 11.30 -7.92 5.71
CA MET A 81 11.66 -9.17 5.05
C MET A 81 11.10 -9.26 3.63
N SER A 82 9.86 -8.78 3.43
CA SER A 82 9.28 -8.68 2.09
C SER A 82 10.00 -7.67 1.20
N LEU A 83 10.49 -6.57 1.74
CA LEU A 83 11.34 -5.62 1.02
C LEU A 83 12.70 -6.25 0.66
N LYS A 84 13.36 -6.85 1.62
CA LYS A 84 14.68 -7.51 1.45
C LYS A 84 14.64 -8.60 0.37
N SER A 85 13.51 -9.26 0.21
CA SER A 85 13.33 -10.34 -0.78
C SER A 85 13.29 -9.86 -2.24
N TYR A 86 13.24 -8.56 -2.50
CA TYR A 86 13.29 -7.99 -3.83
C TYR A 86 14.62 -7.24 -4.03
N ASN A 87 15.36 -7.60 -5.06
CA ASN A 87 16.72 -7.08 -5.29
C ASN A 87 16.79 -5.66 -5.91
N CYS A 88 15.66 -5.10 -6.37
CA CYS A 88 15.64 -3.91 -7.22
C CYS A 88 14.80 -2.75 -6.66
N HIS A 89 14.78 -2.54 -5.35
CA HIS A 89 13.94 -1.49 -4.78
C HIS A 89 14.55 -0.09 -4.84
N PRO A 90 13.75 0.91 -5.21
CA PRO A 90 14.09 2.29 -4.91
C PRO A 90 14.36 2.45 -3.41
N LYS A 91 15.46 3.12 -3.05
CA LYS A 91 15.84 3.33 -1.63
C LYS A 91 14.71 3.88 -0.76
N GLY A 92 13.80 4.69 -1.34
CA GLY A 92 12.66 5.27 -0.66
C GLY A 92 11.63 4.25 -0.14
N TRP A 93 11.60 3.02 -0.66
CA TRP A 93 10.65 2.00 -0.21
C TRP A 93 10.95 1.46 1.20
N PHE A 94 12.20 1.59 1.66
CA PHE A 94 12.62 1.23 3.02
C PHE A 94 12.24 2.26 4.09
N ARG A 95 11.59 3.36 3.73
CA ARG A 95 11.09 4.35 4.67
C ARG A 95 10.14 3.74 5.70
N PRO A 96 10.18 4.16 6.98
CA PRO A 96 9.20 3.75 7.97
C PRO A 96 7.76 4.01 7.54
N GLN A 97 6.83 3.18 7.96
CA GLN A 97 5.40 3.32 7.63
C GLN A 97 4.81 4.60 8.23
N VAL A 98 5.30 4.99 9.42
CA VAL A 98 4.89 6.24 10.09
C VAL A 98 5.13 7.48 9.24
N ASP A 99 6.10 7.44 8.32
CA ASP A 99 6.41 8.56 7.41
C ASP A 99 5.34 8.78 6.32
N TYR A 100 4.43 7.83 6.17
CA TYR A 100 3.34 7.89 5.20
C TYR A 100 2.00 8.27 5.82
N ILE A 101 1.80 7.99 7.11
CA ILE A 101 0.51 7.95 7.79
C ILE A 101 0.32 9.17 8.67
N THR A 102 -0.92 9.68 8.72
CA THR A 102 -1.35 10.76 9.61
C THR A 102 -2.36 10.24 10.64
N ASP A 103 -2.66 11.03 11.66
CA ASP A 103 -3.66 10.69 12.66
C ASP A 103 -5.09 10.62 12.08
N LYS A 104 -5.33 11.21 10.91
CA LYS A 104 -6.60 11.15 10.16
C LYS A 104 -6.73 9.87 9.30
N THR A 105 -5.68 9.04 9.22
CA THR A 105 -5.67 7.87 8.34
C THR A 105 -6.44 6.71 8.94
N HIS A 106 -7.43 6.21 8.22
CA HIS A 106 -8.06 4.92 8.52
C HIS A 106 -7.09 3.80 8.17
N ILE A 107 -6.73 2.99 9.16
CA ILE A 107 -5.69 1.96 9.03
C ILE A 107 -6.32 0.57 9.07
N TRP A 108 -5.93 -0.27 8.12
CA TRP A 108 -6.15 -1.71 8.15
C TRP A 108 -4.83 -2.44 8.36
N HIS A 109 -4.85 -3.47 9.19
CA HIS A 109 -3.68 -4.32 9.37
C HIS A 109 -3.66 -5.45 8.34
N PHE A 110 -2.57 -5.56 7.59
CA PHE A 110 -2.36 -6.58 6.56
C PHE A 110 -2.65 -7.99 7.10
N GLU A 111 -2.31 -8.22 8.34
CA GLU A 111 -2.41 -9.48 9.04
C GLU A 111 -3.85 -9.94 9.27
N ASN A 112 -4.80 -9.04 9.28
CA ASN A 112 -6.22 -9.37 9.38
C ASN A 112 -6.77 -9.98 8.06
N GLY A 113 -5.93 -9.99 7.00
CA GLY A 113 -6.33 -10.48 5.69
C GLY A 113 -7.28 -9.53 4.96
N PHE A 114 -7.74 -9.96 3.80
CA PHE A 114 -8.59 -9.16 2.91
C PHE A 114 -9.83 -9.95 2.52
N GLY A 115 -10.70 -10.20 3.48
CA GLY A 115 -11.98 -10.88 3.34
C GLY A 115 -13.17 -9.94 3.49
N ASN A 116 -14.28 -10.49 4.00
CA ASN A 116 -15.50 -9.75 4.24
C ASN A 116 -15.29 -8.60 5.23
N ASP A 117 -14.55 -8.85 6.32
CA ASP A 117 -14.28 -7.83 7.34
C ASP A 117 -13.57 -6.60 6.75
N PHE A 118 -12.62 -6.81 5.82
CA PHE A 118 -11.98 -5.72 5.09
C PHE A 118 -12.98 -5.00 4.17
N SER A 119 -13.84 -5.75 3.48
CA SER A 119 -14.90 -5.19 2.62
C SER A 119 -15.86 -4.31 3.42
N ASP A 120 -16.31 -4.78 4.57
CA ASP A 120 -17.23 -4.07 5.46
C ASP A 120 -16.58 -2.83 6.07
N TRP A 121 -15.34 -2.97 6.53
CA TRP A 121 -14.55 -1.85 7.05
C TRP A 121 -14.39 -0.74 6.01
N LEU A 122 -13.93 -1.08 4.81
CA LEU A 122 -13.71 -0.10 3.74
C LEU A 122 -15.05 0.48 3.24
N GLY A 123 -16.07 -0.37 3.13
CA GLY A 123 -17.42 0.04 2.76
C GLY A 123 -18.03 1.04 3.75
N SER A 124 -17.78 0.87 5.06
CA SER A 124 -18.25 1.78 6.10
C SER A 124 -17.61 3.19 5.97
N ILE A 125 -16.30 3.24 5.70
CA ILE A 125 -15.58 4.51 5.49
C ILE A 125 -16.10 5.22 4.23
N LEU A 126 -16.25 4.49 3.13
CA LEU A 126 -16.70 5.03 1.86
C LEU A 126 -18.22 5.24 1.80
N LYS A 127 -18.97 4.77 2.82
CA LYS A 127 -20.44 4.77 2.87
C LYS A 127 -21.06 4.18 1.59
N MET A 128 -20.54 3.02 1.17
CA MET A 128 -21.01 2.27 0.01
C MET A 128 -20.57 0.82 0.11
N LYS A 129 -21.27 -0.07 -0.61
CA LYS A 129 -20.86 -1.47 -0.68
C LYS A 129 -19.51 -1.58 -1.39
N PHE A 130 -18.58 -2.29 -0.78
CA PHE A 130 -17.28 -2.62 -1.36
C PHE A 130 -17.10 -4.15 -1.34
N ASN A 131 -16.68 -4.72 -2.45
CA ASN A 131 -16.50 -6.16 -2.56
C ASN A 131 -15.03 -6.47 -2.87
N VAL A 132 -14.39 -7.22 -1.99
CA VAL A 132 -13.05 -7.74 -2.26
C VAL A 132 -13.16 -9.06 -3.01
N ARG A 133 -12.47 -9.16 -4.12
CA ARG A 133 -12.35 -10.37 -4.90
C ARG A 133 -10.94 -10.94 -4.76
N LYS A 134 -10.84 -12.25 -4.64
CA LYS A 134 -9.55 -12.94 -4.79
C LYS A 134 -9.05 -12.70 -6.21
N LEU A 135 -7.94 -12.04 -6.34
CA LEU A 135 -7.27 -11.94 -7.64
C LEU A 135 -6.53 -13.25 -7.85
N ASN A 136 -6.72 -13.85 -9.02
CA ASN A 136 -5.83 -14.93 -9.44
C ASN A 136 -4.42 -14.30 -9.52
N SER A 137 -3.50 -14.87 -8.76
CA SER A 137 -2.12 -14.39 -8.61
C SER A 137 -1.34 -14.25 -9.94
N ASN A 138 -1.89 -14.78 -11.04
CA ASN A 138 -1.23 -14.86 -12.33
C ASN A 138 -1.45 -13.65 -13.25
N TYR A 139 -2.23 -12.64 -12.84
CA TYR A 139 -2.53 -11.49 -13.69
C TYR A 139 -2.26 -10.18 -12.96
N ILE A 140 -1.09 -9.61 -13.24
CA ILE A 140 -0.80 -8.20 -12.95
C ILE A 140 -0.86 -7.48 -14.29
N TYR A 141 -1.77 -6.53 -14.42
CA TYR A 141 -1.88 -5.70 -15.62
C TYR A 141 -1.00 -4.46 -15.46
N ASN A 142 -0.26 -4.13 -16.51
CA ASN A 142 0.37 -2.82 -16.59
C ASN A 142 -0.68 -1.75 -17.01
N GLU A 143 -0.27 -0.49 -17.07
CA GLU A 143 -1.14 0.63 -17.46
C GLU A 143 -1.72 0.52 -18.87
N LEU A 144 -1.14 -0.32 -19.72
CA LEU A 144 -1.56 -0.56 -21.09
C LEU A 144 -2.54 -1.75 -21.17
N GLY A 145 -2.96 -2.32 -20.02
CA GLY A 145 -3.84 -3.49 -19.99
C GLY A 145 -3.14 -4.80 -20.38
N GLN A 146 -1.82 -4.79 -20.50
CA GLN A 146 -1.04 -6.00 -20.80
C GLN A 146 -0.85 -6.81 -19.50
N SER A 147 -1.13 -8.11 -19.56
CA SER A 147 -0.82 -9.04 -18.49
C SER A 147 0.70 -9.10 -18.29
N LEU A 148 1.16 -8.61 -17.14
CA LEU A 148 2.50 -8.94 -16.70
C LEU A 148 2.40 -10.27 -15.96
N THR A 149 2.94 -11.32 -16.55
CA THR A 149 3.02 -12.62 -15.89
C THR A 149 3.88 -12.49 -14.63
N LEU A 150 3.51 -13.22 -13.59
CA LEU A 150 4.29 -13.32 -12.34
C LEU A 150 5.74 -13.72 -12.58
N ASP A 151 6.02 -14.41 -13.70
CA ASP A 151 7.36 -14.84 -14.10
C ASP A 151 8.38 -13.69 -14.15
N TYR A 152 7.96 -12.48 -14.51
CA TYR A 152 8.84 -11.30 -14.47
C TYR A 152 9.13 -10.81 -13.04
N MET A 153 8.24 -11.09 -12.10
CA MET A 153 8.40 -10.67 -10.70
C MET A 153 9.04 -11.75 -9.83
N ASP A 154 8.86 -13.02 -10.17
CA ASP A 154 9.44 -14.14 -9.42
C ASP A 154 10.94 -14.29 -9.70
N SER A 155 11.45 -13.86 -10.86
CA SER A 155 12.89 -13.91 -11.17
C SER A 155 13.75 -13.12 -10.19
N ASP A 156 13.22 -12.04 -9.61
CA ASP A 156 13.94 -11.16 -8.67
C ASP A 156 13.55 -11.39 -7.21
N TYR A 157 12.55 -12.25 -6.94
CA TYR A 157 12.14 -12.56 -5.58
C TYR A 157 13.01 -13.68 -4.99
N LYS A 158 13.85 -13.32 -4.03
CA LYS A 158 14.61 -14.27 -3.23
C LYS A 158 14.08 -14.26 -1.80
N LYS A 159 13.42 -15.35 -1.40
CA LYS A 159 13.03 -15.51 0.00
C LYS A 159 14.28 -15.57 0.86
N HIS A 160 14.44 -14.61 1.75
CA HIS A 160 15.49 -14.57 2.76
C HIS A 160 14.98 -15.15 4.07
N GLU A 161 15.78 -15.95 4.73
CA GLU A 161 15.54 -16.34 6.11
C GLU A 161 15.77 -15.13 7.03
N LYS A 162 14.92 -15.01 8.03
CA LYS A 162 15.00 -13.98 9.04
C LYS A 162 16.19 -14.26 9.97
N THR A 163 17.02 -13.26 10.20
CA THR A 163 18.15 -13.31 11.10
C THR A 163 17.94 -12.46 12.35
N VAL A 164 18.76 -12.68 13.39
CA VAL A 164 18.77 -11.86 14.60
C VAL A 164 19.17 -10.41 14.28
N GLU A 165 20.05 -10.22 13.32
CA GLU A 165 20.49 -8.91 12.83
C GLU A 165 19.35 -8.17 12.15
N ASP A 166 18.49 -8.86 11.39
CA ASP A 166 17.29 -8.28 10.79
C ASP A 166 16.33 -7.77 11.87
N GLU A 167 16.07 -8.56 12.90
CA GLU A 167 15.22 -8.14 14.02
C GLU A 167 15.81 -6.91 14.74
N LYS A 168 17.11 -6.93 15.03
CA LYS A 168 17.79 -5.81 15.68
C LYS A 168 17.75 -4.56 14.82
N TYR A 169 17.97 -4.68 13.50
CA TYR A 169 17.87 -3.58 12.57
C TYR A 169 16.46 -2.98 12.55
N VAL A 170 15.43 -3.82 12.42
CA VAL A 170 14.04 -3.37 12.39
C VAL A 170 13.63 -2.68 13.69
N ARG A 171 13.98 -3.24 14.85
CA ARG A 171 13.70 -2.62 16.15
C ARG A 171 14.32 -1.23 16.29
N ASN A 172 15.50 -1.02 15.74
CA ASN A 172 16.20 0.25 15.82
C ASN A 172 15.73 1.24 14.75
N PHE A 173 15.74 0.85 13.49
CA PHE A 173 15.45 1.73 12.35
C PHE A 173 13.96 2.03 12.23
N TYR A 174 13.11 1.01 12.42
CA TYR A 174 11.64 1.15 12.38
C TYR A 174 11.02 1.24 13.78
N LYS A 175 11.72 1.86 14.73
CA LYS A 175 11.30 1.89 16.14
C LYS A 175 9.86 2.34 16.33
N LEU A 176 9.41 3.39 15.66
CA LEU A 176 8.03 3.89 15.77
C LEU A 176 7.03 2.94 15.12
N ASP A 177 7.35 2.36 13.97
CA ASP A 177 6.53 1.33 13.34
C ASP A 177 6.41 0.11 14.25
N TYR A 178 7.54 -0.29 14.86
CA TYR A 178 7.60 -1.44 15.73
C TYR A 178 6.71 -1.25 16.97
N LEU A 179 6.78 -0.10 17.61
CA LEU A 179 5.95 0.22 18.76
C LEU A 179 4.45 0.29 18.43
N ARG A 180 4.11 0.69 17.22
CA ARG A 180 2.70 0.86 16.80
C ARG A 180 2.09 -0.42 16.22
N TRP A 181 2.84 -1.20 15.48
CA TRP A 181 2.28 -2.25 14.62
C TRP A 181 2.99 -3.61 14.69
N SER A 182 3.94 -3.81 15.61
CA SER A 182 4.55 -5.13 15.78
C SER A 182 3.57 -6.12 16.40
N ARG A 183 3.56 -7.34 15.87
CA ARG A 183 2.84 -8.47 16.46
C ARG A 183 3.53 -9.06 17.69
N TYR A 184 4.75 -8.68 17.92
CA TYR A 184 5.64 -9.25 18.95
C TYR A 184 5.84 -8.29 20.14
N ASN A 185 4.92 -7.34 20.32
CA ASN A 185 4.86 -6.49 21.51
C ASN A 185 4.07 -7.16 22.62
#